data_5f3e586da526567af103ba52130c9b0e
#
_entry.id   5f3e586da526567af103ba52130c9b0e
#
_cell.length_a   1.000
_cell.length_b   1.000
_cell.length_c   1.000
_cell.angle_alpha   90.00
_cell.angle_beta   90.00
_cell.angle_gamma   90.00
#
_symmetry.space_group_name_H-M   'P 1'
#
loop_
_entity.id
_entity.type
_entity.pdbx_description
1 polymer ?
#
loop_
_entity_poly.entity_id
_entity_poly.type
_entity_poly.pdbx_seq_one_letter_code
_entity_poly.pdbx_strand_id
1 'polypeptide(L)'
;MKTRLIIMDILTFACIQLYAEENKVNDSENEYIENLTICSGALSTSIFNSQEQFWSHSNIMKTLFGHTENTGFSASYQFTNWVSADAMVVPLEDDDKINYTFGVTFSPIEGLQLRLYGGLNNNDIDKINTYNMAAFLGYKCQEFAIGAELNHTLNSSYNVGKDFYGYSLFASIKMAEFADFYARFDDIYSKNNWNIFRDEQSAVLGLRFYLNEKIMLTPNFKMIIPKAQGLNRSFFGYINCSIVL
;
A
#
# COMPACT_ATOMS: atom_id res chain seq x y z
N MET A 1 -0.17 -14.74 37.13
CA MET A 1 -0.76 -13.82 36.13
C MET A 1 0.19 -12.63 35.94
N LYS A 2 1.01 -12.63 34.90
CA LYS A 2 1.94 -11.52 34.62
C LYS A 2 1.36 -10.67 33.49
N THR A 3 0.89 -9.48 33.85
CA THR A 3 0.41 -8.46 32.92
C THR A 3 1.62 -7.94 32.14
N ARG A 4 1.73 -8.28 30.85
CA ARG A 4 2.71 -7.66 29.95
C ARG A 4 2.15 -6.31 29.51
N LEU A 5 2.79 -5.26 29.99
CA LEU A 5 2.61 -3.92 29.48
C LEU A 5 3.23 -3.88 28.08
N ILE A 6 2.40 -3.75 27.05
CA ILE A 6 2.89 -3.48 25.70
C ILE A 6 3.22 -1.99 25.64
N ILE A 7 4.48 -1.67 25.81
CA ILE A 7 5.01 -0.35 25.47
C ILE A 7 5.08 -0.35 23.93
N MET A 8 4.16 0.38 23.30
CA MET A 8 4.30 0.74 21.90
C MET A 8 5.48 1.71 21.80
N ASP A 9 6.60 1.21 21.30
CA ASP A 9 7.71 2.05 20.89
C ASP A 9 7.21 2.92 19.72
N ILE A 10 7.04 4.21 19.99
CA ILE A 10 6.87 5.23 18.97
C ILE A 10 8.23 5.41 18.32
N LEU A 11 8.52 4.62 17.30
CA LEU A 11 9.67 4.81 16.43
C LEU A 11 9.44 6.10 15.64
N THR A 12 10.14 7.14 16.03
CA THR A 12 10.17 8.43 15.37
C THR A 12 10.70 8.26 13.95
N PHE A 13 9.86 8.47 12.95
CA PHE A 13 10.26 8.55 11.55
C PHE A 13 11.17 9.78 11.38
N ALA A 14 12.46 9.57 11.23
CA ALA A 14 13.38 10.61 10.78
C ALA A 14 13.37 10.63 9.25
N CYS A 15 12.42 11.36 8.65
CA CYS A 15 12.54 11.81 7.27
C CYS A 15 13.55 12.94 7.26
N ILE A 16 14.77 12.69 6.79
CA ILE A 16 15.74 13.76 6.53
C ILE A 16 15.41 14.32 5.15
N GLN A 17 14.60 15.36 5.11
CA GLN A 17 14.54 16.23 3.93
C GLN A 17 15.86 17.01 3.91
N LEU A 18 16.76 16.64 3.02
CA LEU A 18 17.91 17.47 2.69
C LEU A 18 17.39 18.65 1.84
N TYR A 19 17.00 19.72 2.52
CA TYR A 19 16.98 21.03 1.88
C TYR A 19 18.43 21.45 1.72
N ALA A 20 18.91 21.53 0.49
CA ALA A 20 20.15 22.24 0.21
C ALA A 20 19.86 23.71 0.45
N GLU A 21 20.41 24.30 1.54
CA GLU A 21 20.44 25.74 1.69
C GLU A 21 21.13 26.34 0.47
N GLU A 22 20.47 27.31 -0.14
CA GLU A 22 20.97 28.10 -1.27
C GLU A 22 22.33 28.74 -0.95
N ASN A 23 23.40 28.10 -1.32
CA ASN A 23 24.60 28.82 -1.70
C ASN A 23 24.56 29.02 -3.21
N LYS A 24 24.25 30.25 -3.62
CA LYS A 24 24.21 30.72 -5.01
C LYS A 24 25.54 30.46 -5.70
N VAL A 25 25.63 29.31 -6.38
CA VAL A 25 26.64 29.06 -7.40
C VAL A 25 25.99 28.25 -8.54
N ASN A 26 25.71 28.94 -9.65
CA ASN A 26 25.28 28.45 -10.97
C ASN A 26 23.96 27.71 -11.11
N ASP A 27 23.02 28.39 -11.78
CA ASP A 27 21.58 28.11 -11.96
C ASP A 27 21.17 26.82 -12.72
N SER A 28 22.08 25.92 -13.09
CA SER A 28 21.69 24.75 -13.90
C SER A 28 21.88 23.38 -13.25
N GLU A 29 22.62 23.28 -12.15
CA GLU A 29 22.85 22.01 -11.47
C GLU A 29 22.00 21.80 -10.20
N ASN A 30 21.44 22.86 -9.60
CA ASN A 30 20.68 22.81 -8.36
C ASN A 30 19.20 22.41 -8.52
N GLU A 31 18.63 22.54 -9.71
CA GLU A 31 17.22 22.21 -9.97
C GLU A 31 16.90 20.71 -9.77
N TYR A 32 17.90 19.84 -9.88
CA TYR A 32 17.74 18.39 -9.72
C TYR A 32 17.69 17.93 -8.27
N ILE A 33 18.14 18.73 -7.31
CA ILE A 33 18.22 18.33 -5.89
C ILE A 33 16.92 18.70 -5.15
N GLU A 34 16.23 19.76 -5.54
CA GLU A 34 14.98 20.21 -4.89
C GLU A 34 13.84 19.17 -4.99
N ASN A 35 13.85 18.35 -6.03
CA ASN A 35 12.82 17.34 -6.30
C ASN A 35 13.16 15.94 -5.77
N LEU A 36 14.29 15.78 -5.05
CA LEU A 36 14.74 14.51 -4.52
C LEU A 36 14.44 14.42 -3.02
N THR A 37 13.73 13.36 -2.62
CA THR A 37 13.51 13.01 -1.21
C THR A 37 14.19 11.70 -0.92
N ILE A 38 15.02 11.65 0.13
CA ILE A 38 15.67 10.43 0.61
C ILE A 38 15.19 10.18 2.04
N CYS A 39 14.75 8.96 2.32
CA CYS A 39 14.32 8.54 3.65
C CYS A 39 15.12 7.30 4.09
N SER A 40 15.40 7.22 5.40
CA SER A 40 15.96 6.05 6.04
C SER A 40 15.23 5.77 7.35
N GLY A 41 15.11 4.50 7.72
CA GLY A 41 14.41 4.09 8.93
C GLY A 41 13.43 2.96 8.67
N ALA A 42 12.41 2.81 9.52
CA ALA A 42 11.35 1.83 9.32
C ALA A 42 10.48 2.24 8.12
N LEU A 43 10.53 1.44 7.06
CA LEU A 43 9.82 1.69 5.80
C LEU A 43 8.79 0.59 5.55
N SER A 44 7.57 1.01 5.22
CA SER A 44 6.54 0.11 4.70
C SER A 44 6.65 0.00 3.18
N THR A 45 6.05 -1.06 2.62
CA THR A 45 6.01 -1.22 1.16
C THR A 45 5.33 -0.03 0.48
N SER A 46 5.94 0.48 -0.58
CA SER A 46 5.37 1.58 -1.38
C SER A 46 4.30 1.11 -2.37
N ILE A 47 4.06 -0.20 -2.48
CA ILE A 47 3.11 -0.79 -3.46
C ILE A 47 1.69 -0.22 -3.32
N PHE A 48 1.26 0.04 -2.09
CA PHE A 48 -0.10 0.50 -1.78
C PHE A 48 -0.23 2.00 -1.51
N ASN A 49 0.86 2.77 -1.63
CA ASN A 49 0.84 4.20 -1.29
C ASN A 49 -0.28 4.97 -2.01
N SER A 50 -0.45 4.76 -3.32
CA SER A 50 -1.51 5.41 -4.08
C SER A 50 -2.90 4.98 -3.63
N GLN A 51 -3.10 3.68 -3.43
CA GLN A 51 -4.37 3.14 -2.98
C GLN A 51 -4.74 3.66 -1.59
N GLU A 52 -3.79 3.70 -0.65
CA GLU A 52 -4.02 4.18 0.71
C GLU A 52 -4.42 5.66 0.75
N GLN A 53 -3.91 6.49 -0.17
CA GLN A 53 -4.33 7.89 -0.32
C GLN A 53 -5.80 8.04 -0.74
N PHE A 54 -6.31 7.09 -1.52
CA PHE A 54 -7.70 7.10 -1.99
C PHE A 54 -8.64 6.39 -1.02
N TRP A 55 -8.18 5.31 -0.39
CA TRP A 55 -9.03 4.41 0.38
C TRP A 55 -9.02 4.67 1.89
N SER A 56 -7.93 5.13 2.47
CA SER A 56 -7.77 5.44 3.91
C SER A 56 -7.95 4.28 4.89
N HIS A 57 -7.93 3.02 4.43
CA HIS A 57 -8.03 1.82 5.26
C HIS A 57 -7.08 0.74 4.76
N SER A 58 -6.56 -0.08 5.68
CA SER A 58 -5.80 -1.27 5.31
C SER A 58 -6.69 -2.24 4.54
N ASN A 59 -6.09 -2.98 3.62
CA ASN A 59 -6.79 -3.93 2.79
C ASN A 59 -6.12 -5.31 2.85
N ILE A 60 -6.85 -6.34 2.41
CA ILE A 60 -6.35 -7.70 2.38
C ILE A 60 -5.16 -7.86 1.41
N MET A 61 -5.10 -7.03 0.37
CA MET A 61 -4.00 -7.03 -0.59
C MET A 61 -2.67 -6.71 0.09
N LYS A 62 -2.65 -5.80 1.07
CA LYS A 62 -1.43 -5.47 1.84
C LYS A 62 -0.89 -6.68 2.59
N THR A 63 -1.76 -7.54 3.11
CA THR A 63 -1.37 -8.76 3.83
C THR A 63 -0.75 -9.81 2.90
N LEU A 64 -1.16 -9.87 1.64
CA LEU A 64 -0.73 -10.89 0.68
C LEU A 64 0.42 -10.43 -0.21
N PHE A 65 0.40 -9.18 -0.64
CA PHE A 65 1.33 -8.62 -1.63
C PHE A 65 2.32 -7.61 -1.02
N GLY A 66 2.05 -7.12 0.19
CA GLY A 66 2.96 -6.27 0.95
C GLY A 66 4.04 -7.08 1.67
N HIS A 67 4.96 -6.38 2.30
CA HIS A 67 5.90 -6.94 3.26
C HIS A 67 5.79 -6.18 4.58
N THR A 68 6.30 -6.76 5.64
CA THR A 68 6.38 -6.12 6.95
C THR A 68 7.29 -4.90 6.90
N GLU A 69 7.00 -3.92 7.74
CA GLU A 69 7.89 -2.77 7.92
C GLU A 69 9.26 -3.23 8.43
N ASN A 70 10.31 -2.74 7.80
CA ASN A 70 11.68 -3.03 8.22
C ASN A 70 12.58 -1.83 7.96
N THR A 71 13.74 -1.79 8.60
CA THR A 71 14.70 -0.69 8.44
C THR A 71 15.36 -0.75 7.07
N GLY A 72 15.32 0.36 6.33
CA GLY A 72 15.85 0.41 4.97
C GLY A 72 16.09 1.84 4.48
N PHE A 73 16.25 1.97 3.18
CA PHE A 73 16.44 3.23 2.47
C PHE A 73 15.43 3.36 1.33
N SER A 74 14.91 4.56 1.15
CA SER A 74 14.10 4.91 0.00
C SER A 74 14.53 6.25 -0.60
N ALA A 75 14.33 6.39 -1.90
CA ALA A 75 14.52 7.62 -2.62
C ALA A 75 13.31 7.84 -3.53
N SER A 76 12.81 9.07 -3.61
CA SER A 76 11.79 9.47 -4.56
C SER A 76 12.21 10.73 -5.28
N TYR A 77 11.88 10.83 -6.55
CA TYR A 77 12.21 11.96 -7.40
C TYR A 77 10.99 12.41 -8.20
N GLN A 78 10.71 13.71 -8.15
CA GLN A 78 9.65 14.37 -8.92
C GLN A 78 10.24 14.93 -10.20
N PHE A 79 10.01 14.27 -11.35
CA PHE A 79 10.52 14.71 -12.66
C PHE A 79 9.77 15.93 -13.20
N THR A 80 8.46 15.93 -13.00
CA THR A 80 7.55 17.01 -13.41
C THR A 80 6.39 17.05 -12.42
N ASN A 81 5.53 18.06 -12.50
CA ASN A 81 4.33 18.16 -11.65
C ASN A 81 3.37 16.95 -11.78
N TRP A 82 3.54 16.13 -12.82
CA TRP A 82 2.66 14.99 -13.10
C TRP A 82 3.38 13.64 -13.18
N VAL A 83 4.72 13.58 -13.04
CA VAL A 83 5.50 12.32 -13.05
C VAL A 83 6.47 12.28 -11.89
N SER A 84 6.40 11.22 -11.11
CA SER A 84 7.39 10.88 -10.08
C SER A 84 7.79 9.43 -10.16
N ALA A 85 8.99 9.11 -9.64
CA ALA A 85 9.42 7.75 -9.42
C ALA A 85 9.99 7.60 -8.02
N ASP A 86 9.90 6.39 -7.48
CA ASP A 86 10.48 6.02 -6.20
C ASP A 86 11.16 4.65 -6.28
N ALA A 87 12.17 4.48 -5.46
CA ALA A 87 12.86 3.22 -5.27
C ALA A 87 13.11 2.99 -3.78
N MET A 88 13.12 1.73 -3.36
CA MET A 88 13.37 1.38 -1.96
C MET A 88 14.17 0.09 -1.87
N VAL A 89 15.04 0.01 -0.87
CA VAL A 89 15.81 -1.17 -0.52
C VAL A 89 15.63 -1.44 0.96
N VAL A 90 15.11 -2.63 1.28
CA VAL A 90 14.81 -3.03 2.65
C VAL A 90 15.32 -4.44 2.88
N PRO A 91 16.30 -4.66 3.81
CA PRO A 91 16.62 -6.01 4.29
C PRO A 91 15.37 -6.65 4.90
N LEU A 92 15.14 -7.92 4.66
CA LEU A 92 14.10 -8.69 5.31
C LEU A 92 14.62 -9.30 6.62
N GLU A 93 13.72 -9.83 7.45
CA GLU A 93 14.07 -10.39 8.78
C GLU A 93 15.14 -11.48 8.71
N ASP A 94 15.18 -12.23 7.60
CA ASP A 94 16.26 -13.17 7.34
C ASP A 94 17.44 -12.42 6.71
N ASP A 95 18.60 -12.45 7.31
CA ASP A 95 19.82 -11.69 6.96
C ASP A 95 20.27 -11.84 5.48
N ASP A 96 19.87 -12.91 4.81
CA ASP A 96 20.25 -13.20 3.42
C ASP A 96 19.20 -12.75 2.38
N LYS A 97 18.16 -12.00 2.80
CA LYS A 97 17.07 -11.57 1.93
C LYS A 97 16.95 -10.06 1.88
N ILE A 98 16.86 -9.53 0.69
CA ILE A 98 16.68 -8.09 0.45
C ILE A 98 15.47 -7.88 -0.46
N ASN A 99 14.65 -6.92 -0.09
CA ASN A 99 13.56 -6.41 -0.92
C ASN A 99 14.01 -5.15 -1.65
N TYR A 100 13.92 -5.19 -2.97
CA TYR A 100 14.11 -4.03 -3.86
C TYR A 100 12.78 -3.66 -4.47
N THR A 101 12.43 -2.39 -4.46
CA THR A 101 11.19 -1.93 -5.08
C THR A 101 11.43 -0.70 -5.94
N PHE A 102 10.60 -0.55 -6.96
CA PHE A 102 10.59 0.59 -7.86
C PHE A 102 9.14 0.91 -8.23
N GLY A 103 8.79 2.19 -8.18
CA GLY A 103 7.47 2.69 -8.55
C GLY A 103 7.56 3.91 -9.45
N VAL A 104 6.58 4.06 -10.36
CA VAL A 104 6.39 5.26 -11.15
C VAL A 104 4.93 5.69 -11.01
N THR A 105 4.73 6.97 -10.72
CA THR A 105 3.41 7.58 -10.56
C THR A 105 3.21 8.66 -11.60
N PHE A 106 2.04 8.63 -12.25
CA PHE A 106 1.59 9.61 -13.23
C PHE A 106 0.32 10.27 -12.74
N SER A 107 0.31 11.59 -12.64
CA SER A 107 -0.83 12.41 -12.21
C SER A 107 -1.09 13.53 -13.22
N PRO A 108 -1.56 13.21 -14.46
CA PRO A 108 -1.60 14.15 -15.58
C PRO A 108 -2.63 15.27 -15.40
N ILE A 109 -3.64 15.04 -14.58
CA ILE A 109 -4.67 16.01 -14.20
C ILE A 109 -4.96 15.87 -12.71
N GLU A 110 -5.48 16.92 -12.11
CA GLU A 110 -5.86 16.92 -10.69
C GLU A 110 -6.84 15.76 -10.39
N GLY A 111 -6.56 15.04 -9.34
CA GLY A 111 -7.35 13.90 -8.89
C GLY A 111 -7.11 12.58 -9.62
N LEU A 112 -6.56 12.56 -10.83
CA LEU A 112 -6.25 11.33 -11.56
C LEU A 112 -4.84 10.84 -11.25
N GLN A 113 -4.70 9.57 -10.88
CA GLN A 113 -3.42 8.94 -10.60
C GLN A 113 -3.34 7.55 -11.22
N LEU A 114 -2.26 7.29 -11.96
CA LEU A 114 -1.82 5.98 -12.41
C LEU A 114 -0.50 5.66 -11.74
N ARG A 115 -0.38 4.51 -11.09
CA ARG A 115 0.89 4.02 -10.52
C ARG A 115 1.21 2.64 -11.05
N LEU A 116 2.45 2.46 -11.47
CA LEU A 116 3.05 1.18 -11.80
C LEU A 116 4.14 0.86 -10.77
N TYR A 117 4.20 -0.37 -10.33
CA TYR A 117 5.10 -0.82 -9.28
C TYR A 117 5.71 -2.17 -9.63
N GLY A 118 7.00 -2.33 -9.32
CA GLY A 118 7.73 -3.60 -9.37
C GLY A 118 8.55 -3.81 -8.11
N GLY A 119 8.59 -5.04 -7.61
CA GLY A 119 9.38 -5.43 -6.45
C GLY A 119 10.06 -6.78 -6.68
N LEU A 120 11.25 -6.90 -6.11
CA LEU A 120 12.08 -8.11 -6.12
C LEU A 120 12.48 -8.45 -4.69
N ASN A 121 12.03 -9.59 -4.18
CA ASN A 121 12.56 -10.19 -2.96
C ASN A 121 13.63 -11.20 -3.36
N ASN A 122 14.89 -10.84 -3.15
CA ASN A 122 16.01 -11.72 -3.43
C ASN A 122 16.12 -12.81 -2.34
N ASN A 123 16.51 -14.02 -2.77
CA ASN A 123 16.86 -15.12 -1.87
C ASN A 123 18.15 -15.76 -2.38
N ASP A 124 19.25 -15.43 -1.74
CA ASP A 124 20.58 -15.88 -2.15
C ASP A 124 20.82 -17.37 -1.87
N ILE A 125 20.08 -17.95 -0.92
CA ILE A 125 20.23 -19.36 -0.52
C ILE A 125 19.67 -20.28 -1.61
N ASP A 126 18.39 -20.08 -1.98
CA ASP A 126 17.72 -20.96 -2.94
C ASP A 126 17.83 -20.48 -4.39
N LYS A 127 18.36 -19.27 -4.61
CA LYS A 127 18.44 -18.58 -5.92
C LYS A 127 17.09 -18.46 -6.63
N ILE A 128 16.00 -18.56 -5.90
CA ILE A 128 14.64 -18.34 -6.38
C ILE A 128 14.15 -17.03 -5.83
N ASN A 129 13.86 -16.08 -6.69
CA ASN A 129 13.37 -14.77 -6.32
C ASN A 129 11.86 -14.71 -6.41
N THR A 130 11.24 -13.97 -5.49
CA THR A 130 9.83 -13.58 -5.56
C THR A 130 9.72 -12.19 -6.21
N TYR A 131 8.85 -12.05 -7.21
CA TYR A 131 8.59 -10.78 -7.87
C TYR A 131 7.18 -10.31 -7.54
N ASN A 132 7.05 -9.03 -7.17
CA ASN A 132 5.77 -8.37 -6.95
C ASN A 132 5.57 -7.30 -8.01
N MET A 133 4.39 -7.25 -8.61
CA MET A 133 3.99 -6.24 -9.57
C MET A 133 2.62 -5.71 -9.20
N ALA A 134 2.43 -4.41 -9.34
CA ALA A 134 1.12 -3.80 -9.17
C ALA A 134 0.89 -2.68 -10.17
N ALA A 135 -0.37 -2.50 -10.54
CA ALA A 135 -0.85 -1.36 -11.30
C ALA A 135 -2.08 -0.78 -10.60
N PHE A 136 -2.07 0.49 -10.36
CA PHE A 136 -3.16 1.24 -9.74
C PHE A 136 -3.63 2.33 -10.68
N LEU A 137 -4.96 2.50 -10.77
CA LEU A 137 -5.61 3.63 -11.43
C LEU A 137 -6.70 4.16 -10.50
N GLY A 138 -6.66 5.46 -10.18
CA GLY A 138 -7.66 6.09 -9.33
C GLY A 138 -7.97 7.51 -9.75
N TYR A 139 -9.18 7.93 -9.47
CA TYR A 139 -9.64 9.30 -9.59
C TYR A 139 -10.32 9.74 -8.30
N LYS A 140 -9.98 10.93 -7.81
CA LYS A 140 -10.55 11.52 -6.60
C LYS A 140 -10.87 12.99 -6.82
N CYS A 141 -12.07 13.40 -6.46
CA CYS A 141 -12.48 14.79 -6.37
C CYS A 141 -13.11 15.07 -5.00
N GLN A 142 -13.73 16.22 -4.82
CA GLN A 142 -14.35 16.59 -3.52
C GLN A 142 -15.54 15.70 -3.17
N GLU A 143 -16.29 15.22 -4.17
CA GLU A 143 -17.54 14.48 -4.00
C GLU A 143 -17.34 12.97 -3.95
N PHE A 144 -16.35 12.45 -4.66
CA PHE A 144 -16.14 11.01 -4.72
C PHE A 144 -14.68 10.61 -5.01
N ALA A 145 -14.36 9.38 -4.67
CA ALA A 145 -13.15 8.71 -5.14
C ALA A 145 -13.51 7.33 -5.69
N ILE A 146 -12.83 6.93 -6.76
CA ILE A 146 -12.94 5.60 -7.36
C ILE A 146 -11.55 5.12 -7.75
N GLY A 147 -11.28 3.83 -7.61
CA GLY A 147 -10.01 3.27 -8.03
C GLY A 147 -10.07 1.78 -8.24
N ALA A 148 -9.08 1.31 -9.01
CA ALA A 148 -8.83 -0.10 -9.30
C ALA A 148 -7.35 -0.40 -9.10
N GLU A 149 -7.05 -1.62 -8.66
CA GLU A 149 -5.70 -2.10 -8.46
C GLU A 149 -5.58 -3.54 -8.93
N LEU A 150 -4.48 -3.84 -9.58
CA LEU A 150 -4.07 -5.17 -10.01
C LEU A 150 -2.77 -5.50 -9.29
N ASN A 151 -2.69 -6.68 -8.69
CA ASN A 151 -1.51 -7.19 -8.02
C ASN A 151 -1.16 -8.56 -8.58
N HIS A 152 0.12 -8.82 -8.76
CA HIS A 152 0.64 -10.10 -9.18
C HIS A 152 1.93 -10.42 -8.44
N THR A 153 1.99 -11.58 -7.79
CA THR A 153 3.20 -12.12 -7.18
C THR A 153 3.61 -13.37 -7.93
N LEU A 154 4.83 -13.36 -8.48
CA LEU A 154 5.47 -14.54 -9.08
C LEU A 154 6.34 -15.26 -8.04
N ASN A 155 6.36 -16.58 -8.08
CA ASN A 155 7.14 -17.43 -7.19
C ASN A 155 6.92 -17.10 -5.70
N SER A 156 5.66 -16.98 -5.28
CA SER A 156 5.30 -16.67 -3.90
C SER A 156 6.00 -17.61 -2.92
N SER A 157 6.49 -17.05 -1.82
CA SER A 157 7.27 -17.80 -0.82
C SER A 157 8.46 -18.54 -1.42
N TYR A 158 9.11 -17.96 -2.44
CA TYR A 158 10.29 -18.50 -3.12
C TYR A 158 10.06 -19.87 -3.78
N ASN A 159 8.85 -20.15 -4.23
CA ASN A 159 8.50 -21.39 -4.92
C ASN A 159 8.16 -21.13 -6.38
N VAL A 160 8.89 -21.74 -7.29
CA VAL A 160 8.69 -21.59 -8.75
C VAL A 160 7.27 -21.98 -9.16
N GLY A 161 6.61 -21.09 -9.91
CA GLY A 161 5.26 -21.32 -10.44
C GLY A 161 4.13 -21.17 -9.42
N LYS A 162 4.45 -20.81 -8.18
CA LYS A 162 3.46 -20.49 -7.14
C LYS A 162 3.08 -19.01 -7.20
N ASP A 163 2.24 -18.65 -8.17
CA ASP A 163 1.86 -17.28 -8.43
C ASP A 163 0.52 -16.94 -7.77
N PHE A 164 0.38 -15.69 -7.31
CA PHE A 164 -0.87 -15.10 -6.83
C PHE A 164 -1.28 -13.90 -7.67
N TYR A 165 -2.57 -13.73 -7.82
CA TYR A 165 -3.19 -12.57 -8.46
C TYR A 165 -4.18 -11.92 -7.49
N GLY A 166 -4.25 -10.60 -7.50
CA GLY A 166 -5.19 -9.81 -6.73
C GLY A 166 -5.80 -8.71 -7.57
N TYR A 167 -7.11 -8.53 -7.46
CA TYR A 167 -7.86 -7.43 -8.06
C TYR A 167 -8.61 -6.70 -6.98
N SER A 168 -8.59 -5.39 -7.03
CA SER A 168 -9.33 -4.55 -6.10
C SER A 168 -10.06 -3.45 -6.86
N LEU A 169 -11.31 -3.24 -6.48
CA LEU A 169 -12.13 -2.10 -6.91
C LEU A 169 -12.66 -1.41 -5.67
N PHE A 170 -12.60 -0.09 -5.63
CA PHE A 170 -13.16 0.66 -4.52
C PHE A 170 -13.76 1.98 -4.99
N ALA A 171 -14.73 2.45 -4.23
CA ALA A 171 -15.34 3.74 -4.42
C ALA A 171 -15.74 4.34 -3.07
N SER A 172 -15.70 5.66 -2.96
CA SER A 172 -16.32 6.41 -1.87
C SER A 172 -17.08 7.61 -2.41
N ILE A 173 -18.16 7.97 -1.77
CA ILE A 173 -19.02 9.10 -2.14
C ILE A 173 -19.30 9.92 -0.90
N LYS A 174 -19.06 11.22 -0.97
CA LYS A 174 -19.41 12.17 0.07
C LYS A 174 -20.92 12.29 0.17
N MET A 175 -21.48 11.95 1.32
CA MET A 175 -22.93 12.06 1.58
C MET A 175 -23.26 13.36 2.30
N ALA A 176 -22.36 13.83 3.15
CA ALA A 176 -22.45 15.08 3.89
C ALA A 176 -21.03 15.57 4.23
N GLU A 177 -20.89 16.77 4.77
CA GLU A 177 -19.58 17.30 5.20
C GLU A 177 -18.91 16.41 6.26
N PHE A 178 -19.73 15.75 7.07
CA PHE A 178 -19.30 14.90 8.16
C PHE A 178 -19.37 13.39 7.86
N ALA A 179 -19.79 12.97 6.63
CA ALA A 179 -20.02 11.56 6.35
C ALA A 179 -19.79 11.19 4.88
N ASP A 180 -19.07 10.06 4.67
CA ASP A 180 -18.91 9.40 3.38
C ASP A 180 -19.47 7.98 3.45
N PHE A 181 -20.06 7.51 2.35
CA PHE A 181 -20.27 6.10 2.09
C PHE A 181 -19.10 5.54 1.30
N TYR A 182 -18.71 4.31 1.58
CA TYR A 182 -17.67 3.63 0.81
C TYR A 182 -17.97 2.16 0.58
N ALA A 183 -17.44 1.65 -0.53
CA ALA A 183 -17.52 0.25 -0.93
C ALA A 183 -16.19 -0.22 -1.49
N ARG A 184 -15.83 -1.47 -1.24
CA ARG A 184 -14.66 -2.13 -1.79
C ARG A 184 -14.96 -3.57 -2.11
N PHE A 185 -14.41 -4.05 -3.21
CA PHE A 185 -14.40 -5.44 -3.62
C PHE A 185 -12.96 -5.88 -3.91
N ASP A 186 -12.56 -7.01 -3.35
CA ASP A 186 -11.27 -7.65 -3.61
C ASP A 186 -11.49 -9.07 -4.10
N ASP A 187 -10.71 -9.52 -5.07
CA ASP A 187 -10.64 -10.90 -5.56
C ASP A 187 -9.18 -11.36 -5.56
N ILE A 188 -8.89 -12.42 -4.83
CA ILE A 188 -7.57 -13.01 -4.70
C ILE A 188 -7.63 -14.45 -5.15
N TYR A 189 -6.67 -14.86 -5.99
CA TYR A 189 -6.57 -16.24 -6.42
C TYR A 189 -5.13 -16.67 -6.73
N SER A 190 -4.87 -17.93 -6.46
CA SER A 190 -3.62 -18.60 -6.78
C SER A 190 -3.69 -19.25 -8.17
N LYS A 191 -2.60 -19.17 -8.94
CA LYS A 191 -2.50 -19.81 -10.25
C LYS A 191 -2.68 -21.34 -10.12
N ASN A 192 -3.55 -21.92 -10.94
CA ASN A 192 -3.87 -23.36 -10.89
C ASN A 192 -4.37 -23.83 -9.50
N ASN A 193 -4.94 -22.95 -8.70
CA ASN A 193 -5.48 -23.23 -7.37
C ASN A 193 -4.46 -23.88 -6.40
N TRP A 194 -3.16 -23.58 -6.56
CA TRP A 194 -2.13 -24.19 -5.71
C TRP A 194 -2.29 -23.84 -4.22
N ASN A 195 -3.05 -22.78 -3.91
CA ASN A 195 -3.37 -22.40 -2.55
C ASN A 195 -4.85 -21.98 -2.43
N ILE A 196 -5.74 -22.84 -2.90
CA ILE A 196 -7.20 -22.60 -2.96
C ILE A 196 -7.79 -22.16 -1.60
N PHE A 197 -7.17 -22.52 -0.48
CA PHE A 197 -7.62 -22.13 0.86
C PHE A 197 -7.37 -20.66 1.19
N ARG A 198 -6.46 -20.00 0.45
CA ARG A 198 -6.23 -18.54 0.54
C ARG A 198 -6.95 -17.76 -0.55
N ASP A 199 -7.52 -18.47 -1.52
CA ASP A 199 -8.26 -17.86 -2.61
C ASP A 199 -9.63 -17.43 -2.12
N GLU A 200 -9.91 -16.13 -2.17
CA GLU A 200 -11.15 -15.58 -1.65
C GLU A 200 -11.58 -14.32 -2.41
N GLN A 201 -12.87 -14.05 -2.34
CA GLN A 201 -13.45 -12.75 -2.66
C GLN A 201 -13.86 -12.06 -1.37
N SER A 202 -13.65 -10.76 -1.27
CA SER A 202 -14.16 -9.99 -0.16
C SER A 202 -14.89 -8.73 -0.63
N ALA A 203 -15.96 -8.38 0.06
CA ALA A 203 -16.68 -7.14 -0.14
C ALA A 203 -16.78 -6.40 1.19
N VAL A 204 -16.51 -5.10 1.17
CA VAL A 204 -16.63 -4.21 2.32
C VAL A 204 -17.58 -3.07 1.95
N LEU A 205 -18.53 -2.79 2.83
CA LEU A 205 -19.42 -1.63 2.73
C LEU A 205 -19.36 -0.90 4.07
N GLY A 206 -19.30 0.41 4.06
CA GLY A 206 -19.24 1.17 5.31
C GLY A 206 -19.60 2.64 5.16
N LEU A 207 -19.69 3.26 6.32
CA LEU A 207 -19.81 4.70 6.47
C LEU A 207 -18.58 5.22 7.19
N ARG A 208 -18.14 6.40 6.84
CA ARG A 208 -17.06 7.11 7.49
C ARG A 208 -17.63 8.41 8.07
N PHE A 209 -17.51 8.57 9.37
CA PHE A 209 -17.98 9.77 10.08
C PHE A 209 -16.78 10.56 10.57
N TYR A 210 -16.66 11.80 10.15
CA TYR A 210 -15.69 12.77 10.62
C TYR A 210 -16.27 13.50 11.82
N LEU A 211 -15.90 13.07 13.04
CA LEU A 211 -16.38 13.73 14.27
C LEU A 211 -15.71 15.10 14.48
N ASN A 212 -14.46 15.21 14.08
CA ASN A 212 -13.68 16.44 13.96
C ASN A 212 -12.46 16.15 13.06
N GLU A 213 -11.54 17.12 12.91
CA GLU A 213 -10.34 17.00 12.07
C GLU A 213 -9.39 15.86 12.50
N LYS A 214 -9.49 15.40 13.75
CA LYS A 214 -8.61 14.39 14.34
C LYS A 214 -9.24 13.02 14.56
N ILE A 215 -10.57 12.93 14.61
CA ILE A 215 -11.27 11.70 14.99
C ILE A 215 -12.23 11.30 13.90
N MET A 216 -12.04 10.08 13.41
CA MET A 216 -12.89 9.44 12.42
C MET A 216 -13.39 8.09 12.92
N LEU A 217 -14.71 7.86 12.82
CA LEU A 217 -15.36 6.58 13.10
C LEU A 217 -15.83 5.93 11.80
N THR A 218 -15.56 4.64 11.67
CA THR A 218 -15.86 3.91 10.44
C THR A 218 -16.56 2.58 10.75
N PRO A 219 -17.89 2.59 11.00
CA PRO A 219 -18.66 1.36 11.02
C PRO A 219 -18.67 0.74 9.62
N ASN A 220 -18.40 -0.56 9.56
CA ASN A 220 -18.38 -1.28 8.30
C ASN A 220 -18.82 -2.74 8.44
N PHE A 221 -19.25 -3.27 7.32
CA PHE A 221 -19.63 -4.66 7.15
C PHE A 221 -18.73 -5.29 6.10
N LYS A 222 -18.13 -6.43 6.45
CA LYS A 222 -17.26 -7.21 5.56
C LYS A 222 -17.85 -8.60 5.34
N MET A 223 -17.92 -9.01 4.08
CA MET A 223 -18.22 -10.36 3.64
C MET A 223 -16.99 -10.99 3.01
N ILE A 224 -16.69 -12.24 3.39
CA ILE A 224 -15.63 -13.06 2.78
C ILE A 224 -16.27 -14.29 2.17
N ILE A 225 -15.91 -14.58 0.92
CA ILE A 225 -16.36 -15.75 0.16
C ILE A 225 -15.13 -16.56 -0.23
N PRO A 226 -14.77 -17.62 0.53
CA PRO A 226 -13.69 -18.52 0.15
C PRO A 226 -13.98 -19.22 -1.17
N LYS A 227 -12.95 -19.45 -2.01
CA LYS A 227 -13.08 -20.21 -3.26
C LYS A 227 -12.95 -21.72 -3.04
N ALA A 228 -12.37 -22.16 -1.93
CA ALA A 228 -12.26 -23.56 -1.56
C ALA A 228 -13.65 -24.19 -1.30
N GLN A 229 -13.90 -25.35 -1.88
CA GLN A 229 -15.14 -26.08 -1.66
C GLN A 229 -15.28 -26.50 -0.18
N GLY A 230 -16.49 -26.45 0.34
CA GLY A 230 -16.80 -26.82 1.71
C GLY A 230 -16.54 -25.72 2.77
N LEU A 231 -15.96 -24.60 2.38
CA LEU A 231 -15.85 -23.44 3.27
C LEU A 231 -17.08 -22.53 3.16
N ASN A 232 -17.55 -22.07 4.30
CA ASN A 232 -18.71 -21.19 4.39
C ASN A 232 -18.30 -19.71 4.20
N ARG A 233 -19.24 -18.91 3.71
CA ARG A 233 -19.12 -17.45 3.72
C ARG A 233 -19.07 -16.95 5.15
N SER A 234 -18.24 -15.94 5.37
CA SER A 234 -18.10 -15.28 6.67
C SER A 234 -18.54 -13.84 6.58
N PHE A 235 -19.21 -13.36 7.64
CA PHE A 235 -19.72 -11.99 7.74
C PHE A 235 -19.21 -11.37 9.03
N PHE A 236 -18.74 -10.14 8.95
CA PHE A 236 -18.17 -9.41 10.07
C PHE A 236 -18.69 -7.98 10.09
N GLY A 237 -19.02 -7.48 11.27
CA GLY A 237 -19.28 -6.07 11.54
C GLY A 237 -18.13 -5.48 12.35
N TYR A 238 -17.60 -4.34 11.95
CA TYR A 238 -16.53 -3.63 12.64
C TYR A 238 -16.87 -2.18 12.85
N ILE A 239 -16.32 -1.60 13.89
CA ILE A 239 -16.25 -0.15 14.07
C ILE A 239 -14.77 0.19 14.26
N ASN A 240 -14.19 0.85 13.26
CA ASN A 240 -12.82 1.34 13.34
C ASN A 240 -12.85 2.79 13.84
N CYS A 241 -11.88 3.14 14.67
CA CYS A 241 -11.66 4.51 15.13
C CYS A 241 -10.24 4.91 14.76
N SER A 242 -10.10 6.00 14.00
CA SER A 242 -8.81 6.59 13.67
C SER A 242 -8.67 7.90 14.41
N ILE A 243 -7.50 8.08 15.06
CA ILE A 243 -7.15 9.29 15.78
C ILE A 243 -5.83 9.81 15.20
N VAL A 244 -5.83 11.05 14.73
CA VAL A 244 -4.63 11.76 14.27
C VAL A 244 -4.10 12.58 15.45
N LEU A 245 -2.90 12.27 15.88
CA LEU A 245 -2.22 12.93 17.02
C LEU A 245 -1.53 14.23 16.58
#